data_31ae723fd93063efe08d197a409c44cb
#
_entry.id   31ae723fd93063efe08d197a409c44cb
#
_cell.length_a   1.000
_cell.length_b   1.000
_cell.length_c   1.000
_cell.angle_alpha   90.00
_cell.angle_beta   90.00
_cell.angle_gamma   90.00
#
_symmetry.space_group_name_H-M   'P 1'
#
loop_
_entity.id
_entity.type
_entity.pdbx_description
1 polymer ?
#
loop_
_entity_poly.entity_id
_entity_poly.type
_entity_poly.pdbx_seq_one_letter_code
_entity_poly.pdbx_strand_id
1 'polypeptide(L)'
;MLREAWRFRMSADTADFKSIRFSTRELPERMRIPMWREEFGRRIVHADIETVSDAPFHAEATLQALQGLRVLAWTGSAMRFKRSRANIVDGDDSIGFIVSSPSTSLLSQRGREIEFRAGDAIALLHSEPAIVSYVEGLQLGLAVPRDALVPRVSDVDSLVMRRISRRTEALRLLMTYLKSALGQGALAAPKLRDTIVTHIHDLVALTIDECAPLGESSASAVIAARHSAALDHIAAHFQDPDLSLEIVARRQGISPRYLQRLMASSGASFTERVNELRLQKAFTLLTAPHEGAQRISDIALEAGFSDISHFNRLFRARFGDSPRGVRSAGSRAA
;
A
#
# COMPACT_ATOMS: atom_id res chain seq x y z
N MET A 1 17.16 1.39 32.57
CA MET A 1 17.83 2.17 31.50
C MET A 1 17.69 1.62 30.09
N LEU A 2 17.47 0.30 29.83
CA LEU A 2 17.28 -0.23 28.47
C LEU A 2 15.83 -0.16 27.94
N ARG A 3 14.83 0.11 28.80
CA ARG A 3 13.42 0.29 28.39
C ARG A 3 13.12 1.65 27.73
N GLU A 4 13.95 2.67 27.93
CA GLU A 4 13.74 4.02 27.37
C GLU A 4 14.28 4.19 25.95
N ALA A 5 15.19 3.33 25.49
CA ALA A 5 15.71 3.36 24.12
C ALA A 5 14.71 2.86 23.06
N TRP A 6 13.67 2.16 23.47
CA TRP A 6 12.57 1.71 22.63
C TRP A 6 11.42 2.73 22.65
N ARG A 7 11.65 3.90 22.12
CA ARG A 7 10.55 4.82 21.83
C ARG A 7 9.83 4.31 20.60
N PHE A 8 8.66 3.68 20.84
CA PHE A 8 7.62 3.58 19.82
C PHE A 8 7.46 4.96 19.19
N ARG A 9 7.88 5.15 17.95
CA ARG A 9 7.47 6.34 17.23
C ARG A 9 6.00 6.16 16.88
N MET A 10 5.13 6.54 17.81
CA MET A 10 3.70 6.69 17.56
C MET A 10 3.54 7.93 16.69
N SER A 11 3.18 7.72 15.44
CA SER A 11 2.78 8.76 14.51
C SER A 11 1.25 8.79 14.50
N ALA A 12 0.65 9.89 14.97
CA ALA A 12 -0.79 10.14 15.05
C ALA A 12 -1.57 9.07 15.83
N ASP A 13 -1.74 9.26 17.14
CA ASP A 13 -2.60 8.40 17.96
C ASP A 13 -3.92 9.14 18.24
N THR A 14 -5.01 8.62 17.67
CA THR A 14 -6.37 8.95 18.06
C THR A 14 -7.03 7.68 18.56
N ALA A 15 -8.13 7.76 19.33
CA ALA A 15 -8.82 6.57 19.87
C ALA A 15 -9.09 5.48 18.83
N ASP A 16 -9.26 5.87 17.54
CA ASP A 16 -9.67 4.99 16.44
C ASP A 16 -8.54 4.64 15.45
N PHE A 17 -7.31 5.13 15.67
CA PHE A 17 -6.18 4.87 14.77
C PHE A 17 -4.86 4.83 15.53
N LYS A 18 -4.12 3.72 15.39
CA LYS A 18 -2.77 3.54 15.92
C LYS A 18 -1.81 3.14 14.81
N SER A 19 -0.69 3.85 14.71
CA SER A 19 0.41 3.48 13.83
C SER A 19 1.66 3.24 14.65
N ILE A 20 2.20 2.04 14.59
CA ILE A 20 3.36 1.60 15.37
C ILE A 20 4.42 1.07 14.42
N ARG A 21 5.65 1.56 14.56
CA ARG A 21 6.80 1.08 13.80
C ARG A 21 7.81 0.41 14.73
N PHE A 22 8.30 -0.76 14.30
CA PHE A 22 9.34 -1.53 14.95
C PHE A 22 10.53 -1.68 14.02
N SER A 23 11.75 -1.57 14.55
CA SER A 23 12.97 -1.83 13.80
C SER A 23 14.01 -2.44 14.74
N THR A 24 14.68 -3.47 14.28
CA THR A 24 15.80 -4.08 15.01
C THR A 24 17.15 -3.48 14.63
N ARG A 25 17.19 -2.54 13.67
CA ARG A 25 18.47 -1.97 13.13
C ARG A 25 19.31 -1.28 14.18
N GLU A 26 18.67 -0.57 15.09
CA GLU A 26 19.36 0.20 16.15
C GLU A 26 19.74 -0.65 17.36
N LEU A 27 19.33 -1.94 17.38
CA LEU A 27 19.62 -2.83 18.50
C LEU A 27 20.95 -3.56 18.32
N PRO A 28 21.68 -3.80 19.43
CA PRO A 28 22.78 -4.74 19.42
C PRO A 28 22.34 -6.11 18.91
N GLU A 29 23.15 -6.77 18.09
CA GLU A 29 22.78 -8.03 17.41
C GLU A 29 22.20 -9.08 18.34
N ARG A 30 22.84 -9.28 19.52
CA ARG A 30 22.37 -10.22 20.55
C ARG A 30 20.96 -9.94 21.09
N MET A 31 20.44 -8.71 20.92
CA MET A 31 19.14 -8.29 21.43
C MET A 31 18.05 -8.33 20.36
N ARG A 32 18.40 -8.42 19.08
CA ARG A 32 17.43 -8.30 17.97
C ARG A 32 16.38 -9.39 18.00
N ILE A 33 16.78 -10.65 18.05
CA ILE A 33 15.85 -11.80 18.09
C ILE A 33 15.02 -11.80 19.37
N PRO A 34 15.59 -11.71 20.60
CA PRO A 34 14.79 -11.67 21.81
C PRO A 34 13.73 -10.56 21.82
N MET A 35 14.13 -9.35 21.40
CA MET A 35 13.21 -8.19 21.35
C MET A 35 12.14 -8.38 20.28
N TRP A 36 12.50 -8.88 19.09
CA TRP A 36 11.53 -9.15 18.04
C TRP A 36 10.49 -10.19 18.46
N ARG A 37 10.93 -11.27 19.12
CA ARG A 37 10.03 -12.31 19.65
C ARG A 37 9.07 -11.76 20.71
N GLU A 38 9.56 -10.95 21.63
CA GLU A 38 8.74 -10.41 22.73
C GLU A 38 7.80 -9.31 22.25
N GLU A 39 8.35 -8.25 21.62
CA GLU A 39 7.57 -7.06 21.32
C GLU A 39 6.69 -7.24 20.08
N PHE A 40 7.21 -7.84 19.02
CA PHE A 40 6.46 -8.06 17.81
C PHE A 40 5.71 -9.41 17.84
N GLY A 41 6.39 -10.49 18.14
CA GLY A 41 5.81 -11.84 18.15
C GLY A 41 4.68 -11.98 19.16
N ARG A 42 4.99 -11.83 20.46
CA ARG A 42 4.02 -12.09 21.52
C ARG A 42 3.00 -10.98 21.72
N ARG A 43 3.41 -9.71 21.65
CA ARG A 43 2.52 -8.59 21.97
C ARG A 43 1.68 -8.09 20.79
N ILE A 44 2.14 -8.27 19.54
CA ILE A 44 1.47 -7.71 18.37
C ILE A 44 0.77 -8.78 17.54
N VAL A 45 1.51 -9.81 17.11
CA VAL A 45 0.94 -10.84 16.23
C VAL A 45 0.46 -12.06 16.99
N HIS A 46 0.67 -12.11 18.31
CA HIS A 46 0.32 -13.21 19.20
C HIS A 46 0.78 -14.57 18.64
N ALA A 47 2.04 -14.63 18.24
CA ALA A 47 2.67 -15.82 17.68
C ALA A 47 4.10 -15.97 18.19
N ASP A 48 4.56 -17.21 18.32
CA ASP A 48 5.97 -17.50 18.53
C ASP A 48 6.74 -17.34 17.22
N ILE A 49 7.95 -16.79 17.30
CA ILE A 49 8.80 -16.54 16.13
C ILE A 49 10.06 -17.38 16.23
N GLU A 50 10.31 -18.17 15.18
CA GLU A 50 11.53 -18.96 14.99
C GLU A 50 12.33 -18.37 13.83
N THR A 51 13.63 -18.19 14.00
CA THR A 51 14.55 -17.80 12.91
C THR A 51 14.92 -19.05 12.11
N VAL A 52 15.02 -18.91 10.80
CA VAL A 52 15.29 -20.03 9.87
C VAL A 52 16.75 -20.04 9.39
N SER A 53 17.51 -18.98 9.67
CA SER A 53 18.89 -18.79 9.21
C SER A 53 19.77 -18.38 10.37
N ASP A 54 21.06 -18.77 10.33
CA ASP A 54 22.11 -18.32 11.24
C ASP A 54 22.72 -16.97 10.83
N ALA A 55 22.28 -16.39 9.72
CA ALA A 55 22.72 -15.05 9.29
C ALA A 55 22.30 -13.96 10.30
N PRO A 56 23.01 -12.84 10.36
CA PRO A 56 22.65 -11.73 11.24
C PRO A 56 21.20 -11.31 11.06
N PHE A 57 20.43 -11.36 12.14
CA PHE A 57 18.99 -11.09 12.11
C PHE A 57 18.70 -9.59 11.96
N HIS A 58 17.81 -9.27 11.07
CA HIS A 58 17.22 -7.92 10.95
C HIS A 58 15.73 -8.04 10.66
N ALA A 59 14.94 -7.13 11.19
CA ALA A 59 13.52 -7.02 10.88
C ALA A 59 13.01 -5.60 11.15
N GLU A 60 12.05 -5.18 10.35
CA GLU A 60 11.33 -3.93 10.49
C GLU A 60 9.86 -4.17 10.18
N ALA A 61 8.95 -3.61 10.98
CA ALA A 61 7.51 -3.72 10.77
C ALA A 61 6.81 -2.40 11.04
N THR A 62 5.72 -2.18 10.32
CA THR A 62 4.75 -1.12 10.57
C THR A 62 3.37 -1.74 10.75
N LEU A 63 2.76 -1.53 11.90
CA LEU A 63 1.38 -1.87 12.17
C LEU A 63 0.53 -0.62 12.11
N GLN A 64 -0.55 -0.67 11.36
CA GLN A 64 -1.63 0.31 11.39
C GLN A 64 -2.91 -0.40 11.83
N ALA A 65 -3.43 0.02 12.99
CA ALA A 65 -4.64 -0.53 13.58
C ALA A 65 -5.75 0.52 13.52
N LEU A 66 -6.87 0.13 12.92
CA LEU A 66 -8.11 0.89 12.81
C LEU A 66 -9.24 0.06 13.39
N GLN A 67 -10.37 0.71 13.69
CA GLN A 67 -11.57 -0.03 14.02
C GLN A 67 -12.00 -0.89 12.83
N GLY A 68 -12.01 -2.22 13.03
CA GLY A 68 -12.38 -3.18 12.00
C GLY A 68 -11.28 -3.54 10.98
N LEU A 69 -10.03 -3.05 11.13
CA LEU A 69 -8.93 -3.41 10.23
C LEU A 69 -7.57 -3.28 10.91
N ARG A 70 -6.74 -4.30 10.79
CA ARG A 70 -5.31 -4.20 11.09
C ARG A 70 -4.51 -4.46 9.82
N VAL A 71 -3.56 -3.58 9.53
CA VAL A 71 -2.64 -3.71 8.40
C VAL A 71 -1.23 -3.79 8.94
N LEU A 72 -0.53 -4.85 8.61
CA LEU A 72 0.82 -5.14 9.04
C LEU A 72 1.72 -5.28 7.82
N ALA A 73 2.69 -4.40 7.68
CA ALA A 73 3.75 -4.53 6.68
C ALA A 73 5.06 -4.79 7.41
N TRP A 74 5.81 -5.82 7.00
CA TRP A 74 7.14 -6.07 7.56
C TRP A 74 8.12 -6.53 6.50
N THR A 75 9.40 -6.31 6.78
CA THR A 75 10.52 -6.81 5.99
C THR A 75 11.59 -7.32 6.95
N GLY A 76 12.36 -8.33 6.55
CA GLY A 76 13.44 -8.85 7.37
C GLY A 76 13.91 -10.22 6.96
N SER A 77 14.78 -10.78 7.81
CA SER A 77 15.35 -12.12 7.66
C SER A 77 14.27 -13.20 7.60
N ALA A 78 14.61 -14.34 7.01
CA ALA A 78 13.72 -15.51 6.96
C ALA A 78 13.29 -15.94 8.37
N MET A 79 11.99 -16.13 8.56
CA MET A 79 11.43 -16.49 9.86
C MET A 79 10.14 -17.29 9.73
N ARG A 80 9.78 -18.00 10.81
CA ARG A 80 8.56 -18.77 10.93
C ARG A 80 7.73 -18.22 12.08
N PHE A 81 6.47 -17.93 11.80
CA PHE A 81 5.47 -17.54 12.79
C PHE A 81 4.63 -18.75 13.12
N LYS A 82 4.55 -19.09 14.39
CA LYS A 82 3.76 -20.21 14.90
C LYS A 82 2.70 -19.69 15.86
N ARG A 83 1.46 -19.70 15.42
CA ARG A 83 0.31 -19.45 16.27
C ARG A 83 -0.20 -20.80 16.80
N SER A 84 0.04 -21.06 18.06
CA SER A 84 -0.32 -22.30 18.75
C SER A 84 -1.70 -22.17 19.42
N ARG A 85 -2.23 -23.27 19.97
CA ARG A 85 -3.45 -23.21 20.78
C ARG A 85 -3.34 -22.28 21.99
N ALA A 86 -2.17 -22.13 22.57
CA ALA A 86 -1.93 -21.20 23.68
C ALA A 86 -2.03 -19.72 23.25
N ASN A 87 -1.73 -19.40 21.99
CA ASN A 87 -1.82 -18.06 21.47
C ASN A 87 -3.25 -17.65 21.08
N ILE A 88 -4.14 -18.63 20.80
CA ILE A 88 -5.53 -18.39 20.36
C ILE A 88 -6.45 -17.94 21.51
N VAL A 89 -6.01 -18.06 22.76
CA VAL A 89 -6.76 -17.62 23.96
C VAL A 89 -7.02 -16.11 23.95
N ASP A 90 -6.37 -15.34 23.05
CA ASP A 90 -6.62 -13.91 22.86
C ASP A 90 -8.02 -13.59 22.31
N GLY A 91 -8.76 -14.60 21.80
CA GLY A 91 -10.12 -14.44 21.26
C GLY A 91 -10.17 -13.79 19.88
N ASP A 92 -9.02 -13.62 19.20
CA ASP A 92 -8.98 -13.06 17.85
C ASP A 92 -9.57 -14.04 16.82
N ASP A 93 -10.79 -13.76 16.34
CA ASP A 93 -11.50 -14.53 15.32
C ASP A 93 -11.34 -13.96 13.91
N SER A 94 -10.52 -12.93 13.75
CA SER A 94 -10.33 -12.28 12.46
C SER A 94 -9.77 -13.23 11.40
N ILE A 95 -10.11 -12.90 10.15
CA ILE A 95 -9.53 -13.54 8.98
C ILE A 95 -8.24 -12.83 8.63
N GLY A 96 -7.13 -13.57 8.71
CA GLY A 96 -5.84 -13.12 8.22
C GLY A 96 -5.80 -13.23 6.70
N PHE A 97 -5.31 -12.19 6.04
CA PHE A 97 -5.07 -12.16 4.60
C PHE A 97 -3.62 -11.78 4.37
N ILE A 98 -2.84 -12.68 3.81
CA ILE A 98 -1.39 -12.51 3.64
C ILE A 98 -1.04 -12.42 2.17
N VAL A 99 -0.22 -11.41 1.81
CA VAL A 99 0.38 -11.27 0.48
C VAL A 99 1.88 -11.35 0.62
N SER A 100 2.51 -12.29 -0.08
CA SER A 100 3.96 -12.49 -0.08
C SER A 100 4.63 -11.69 -1.21
N SER A 101 5.73 -11.02 -0.91
CA SER A 101 6.58 -10.33 -1.89
C SER A 101 7.99 -10.14 -1.32
N PRO A 102 9.03 -10.44 -2.06
CA PRO A 102 9.16 -10.89 -3.45
C PRO A 102 9.31 -12.41 -3.62
N SER A 103 9.07 -13.21 -2.57
CA SER A 103 9.51 -14.60 -2.49
C SER A 103 8.35 -15.59 -2.24
N THR A 104 8.68 -16.87 -2.19
CA THR A 104 7.75 -17.95 -1.86
C THR A 104 7.58 -18.07 -0.34
N SER A 105 6.35 -18.21 0.11
CA SER A 105 5.99 -18.45 1.52
C SER A 105 5.18 -19.73 1.64
N LEU A 106 5.18 -20.32 2.84
CA LEU A 106 4.45 -21.55 3.14
C LEU A 106 3.50 -21.31 4.31
N LEU A 107 2.22 -21.65 4.13
CA LEU A 107 1.22 -21.65 5.20
C LEU A 107 0.79 -23.09 5.51
N SER A 108 0.81 -23.45 6.79
CA SER A 108 0.24 -24.68 7.33
C SER A 108 -0.89 -24.37 8.30
N GLN A 109 -2.10 -24.84 7.99
CA GLN A 109 -3.28 -24.75 8.84
C GLN A 109 -4.24 -25.88 8.51
N ARG A 110 -5.02 -26.38 9.48
CA ARG A 110 -6.01 -27.48 9.30
C ARG A 110 -5.41 -28.76 8.71
N GLY A 111 -4.13 -29.06 9.02
CA GLY A 111 -3.44 -30.23 8.45
C GLY A 111 -3.11 -30.13 6.96
N ARG A 112 -3.25 -28.96 6.35
CA ARG A 112 -2.90 -28.67 4.95
C ARG A 112 -1.72 -27.73 4.90
N GLU A 113 -0.88 -27.92 3.89
CA GLU A 113 0.21 -26.98 3.57
C GLU A 113 -0.01 -26.39 2.17
N ILE A 114 0.19 -25.09 2.05
CA ILE A 114 0.05 -24.39 0.78
C ILE A 114 1.22 -23.43 0.59
N GLU A 115 1.89 -23.62 -0.54
CA GLU A 115 2.90 -22.70 -1.03
C GLU A 115 2.23 -21.57 -1.82
N PHE A 116 2.60 -20.33 -1.54
CA PHE A 116 2.17 -19.16 -2.31
C PHE A 116 3.38 -18.29 -2.66
N ARG A 117 3.39 -17.82 -3.90
CA ARG A 117 4.54 -17.16 -4.52
C ARG A 117 4.42 -15.64 -4.43
N ALA A 118 5.48 -14.96 -4.83
CA ALA A 118 5.53 -13.50 -4.91
C ALA A 118 4.27 -12.89 -5.56
N GLY A 119 3.58 -12.04 -4.81
CA GLY A 119 2.36 -11.36 -5.21
C GLY A 119 1.08 -12.18 -5.11
N ASP A 120 1.17 -13.50 -4.83
CA ASP A 120 -0.01 -14.29 -4.49
C ASP A 120 -0.48 -13.96 -3.07
N ALA A 121 -1.76 -14.19 -2.81
CA ALA A 121 -2.35 -14.03 -1.50
C ALA A 121 -2.95 -15.33 -0.97
N ILE A 122 -3.14 -15.40 0.35
CA ILE A 122 -3.81 -16.51 1.02
C ILE A 122 -4.59 -15.98 2.23
N ALA A 123 -5.77 -16.56 2.47
CA ALA A 123 -6.57 -16.30 3.66
C ALA A 123 -6.38 -17.44 4.69
N LEU A 124 -6.33 -17.07 5.98
CA LEU A 124 -6.23 -18.00 7.12
C LEU A 124 -7.11 -17.53 8.28
N LEU A 125 -7.38 -18.43 9.23
CA LEU A 125 -8.13 -18.11 10.43
C LEU A 125 -7.17 -17.80 11.60
N HIS A 126 -7.33 -16.65 12.24
CA HIS A 126 -6.62 -16.35 13.47
C HIS A 126 -7.12 -17.15 14.68
N SER A 127 -8.37 -17.61 14.64
CA SER A 127 -8.97 -18.49 15.66
C SER A 127 -8.46 -19.93 15.66
N GLU A 128 -7.60 -20.31 14.72
CA GLU A 128 -7.05 -21.66 14.61
C GLU A 128 -5.51 -21.68 14.59
N PRO A 129 -4.88 -22.78 15.06
CA PRO A 129 -3.43 -22.92 14.96
C PRO A 129 -2.95 -22.82 13.52
N ALA A 130 -1.86 -22.05 13.30
CA ALA A 130 -1.26 -21.87 12.00
C ALA A 130 0.26 -21.72 12.10
N ILE A 131 0.97 -22.13 11.06
CA ILE A 131 2.39 -21.87 10.89
C ILE A 131 2.58 -21.18 9.54
N VAL A 132 3.22 -20.02 9.56
CA VAL A 132 3.56 -19.29 8.31
C VAL A 132 5.07 -19.16 8.26
N SER A 133 5.68 -19.66 7.20
CA SER A 133 7.12 -19.56 6.97
C SER A 133 7.37 -18.57 5.85
N TYR A 134 8.22 -17.58 6.12
CA TYR A 134 8.62 -16.55 5.18
C TYR A 134 10.11 -16.67 4.90
N VAL A 135 10.47 -16.43 3.65
CA VAL A 135 11.86 -16.11 3.30
C VAL A 135 12.07 -14.59 3.42
N GLU A 136 13.31 -14.16 3.33
CA GLU A 136 13.65 -12.74 3.41
C GLU A 136 12.88 -11.90 2.38
N GLY A 137 12.35 -10.74 2.80
CA GLY A 137 11.65 -9.81 1.93
C GLY A 137 10.48 -9.09 2.61
N LEU A 138 9.75 -8.33 1.80
CA LEU A 138 8.57 -7.59 2.22
C LEU A 138 7.35 -8.52 2.28
N GLN A 139 6.59 -8.42 3.35
CA GLN A 139 5.34 -9.13 3.56
C GLN A 139 4.25 -8.11 3.94
N LEU A 140 3.03 -8.40 3.52
CA LEU A 140 1.86 -7.62 3.89
C LEU A 140 0.80 -8.55 4.48
N GLY A 141 0.32 -8.23 5.66
CA GLY A 141 -0.79 -8.92 6.32
C GLY A 141 -1.94 -7.96 6.60
N LEU A 142 -3.15 -8.44 6.38
CA LEU A 142 -4.37 -7.79 6.82
C LEU A 142 -5.06 -8.70 7.84
N ALA A 143 -5.68 -8.12 8.86
CA ALA A 143 -6.62 -8.84 9.72
C ALA A 143 -7.95 -8.10 9.67
N VAL A 144 -8.96 -8.80 9.16
CA VAL A 144 -10.34 -8.31 9.00
C VAL A 144 -11.23 -9.10 9.95
N PRO A 145 -12.02 -8.46 10.82
CA PRO A 145 -12.96 -9.14 11.69
C PRO A 145 -13.89 -10.04 10.90
N ARG A 146 -14.17 -11.22 11.42
CA ARG A 146 -15.02 -12.21 10.76
C ARG A 146 -16.43 -11.67 10.48
N ASP A 147 -16.98 -10.92 11.41
CA ASP A 147 -18.30 -10.28 11.30
C ASP A 147 -18.38 -9.26 10.14
N ALA A 148 -17.26 -8.64 9.80
CA ALA A 148 -17.17 -7.75 8.63
C ALA A 148 -17.20 -8.51 7.29
N LEU A 149 -16.77 -9.76 7.23
CA LEU A 149 -16.73 -10.57 6.01
C LEU A 149 -17.99 -11.44 5.83
N VAL A 150 -18.61 -11.94 6.90
CA VAL A 150 -19.80 -12.80 6.84
C VAL A 150 -20.95 -12.22 5.99
N PRO A 151 -21.27 -10.91 6.04
CA PRO A 151 -22.31 -10.34 5.17
C PRO A 151 -21.92 -10.26 3.69
N ARG A 152 -20.63 -10.42 3.38
CA ARG A 152 -20.03 -10.18 2.05
C ARG A 152 -19.68 -11.47 1.31
N VAL A 153 -19.56 -12.57 2.02
CA VAL A 153 -19.05 -13.85 1.52
C VAL A 153 -19.94 -14.97 1.97
N SER A 154 -20.28 -15.87 1.07
CA SER A 154 -21.25 -16.94 1.35
C SER A 154 -20.77 -17.94 2.40
N ASP A 155 -19.49 -18.30 2.38
CA ASP A 155 -18.88 -19.25 3.32
C ASP A 155 -17.37 -18.94 3.47
N VAL A 156 -17.04 -18.14 4.47
CA VAL A 156 -15.65 -17.73 4.75
C VAL A 156 -14.77 -18.94 5.06
N ASP A 157 -15.30 -19.96 5.75
CA ASP A 157 -14.51 -21.13 6.20
C ASP A 157 -14.06 -22.03 5.03
N SER A 158 -14.83 -22.08 3.95
CA SER A 158 -14.47 -22.82 2.75
C SER A 158 -13.42 -22.12 1.89
N LEU A 159 -13.27 -20.81 2.06
CA LEU A 159 -12.39 -19.97 1.24
C LEU A 159 -11.00 -19.79 1.83
N VAL A 160 -10.81 -20.08 3.13
CA VAL A 160 -9.49 -20.09 3.75
C VAL A 160 -8.63 -21.24 3.22
N MET A 161 -7.31 -21.11 3.32
CA MET A 161 -6.36 -22.10 2.81
C MET A 161 -6.51 -22.34 1.30
N ARG A 162 -6.85 -21.29 0.54
CA ARG A 162 -6.84 -21.30 -0.93
C ARG A 162 -5.87 -20.25 -1.41
N ARG A 163 -5.00 -20.62 -2.35
CA ARG A 163 -4.09 -19.68 -2.98
C ARG A 163 -4.86 -18.79 -3.96
N ILE A 164 -4.71 -17.48 -3.81
CA ILE A 164 -5.27 -16.47 -4.68
C ILE A 164 -4.15 -15.94 -5.56
N SER A 165 -4.29 -16.10 -6.87
CA SER A 165 -3.27 -15.71 -7.82
C SER A 165 -3.11 -14.19 -7.89
N ARG A 166 -1.87 -13.71 -7.96
CA ARG A 166 -1.54 -12.30 -8.26
C ARG A 166 -2.18 -11.76 -9.54
N ARG A 167 -2.69 -12.65 -10.42
CA ARG A 167 -3.37 -12.26 -11.67
C ARG A 167 -4.84 -11.92 -11.44
N THR A 168 -5.43 -12.28 -10.31
CA THR A 168 -6.82 -11.95 -9.96
C THR A 168 -7.00 -10.43 -9.94
N GLU A 169 -8.02 -9.94 -10.65
CA GLU A 169 -8.27 -8.50 -10.77
C GLU A 169 -8.56 -7.86 -9.40
N ALA A 170 -9.39 -8.51 -8.59
CA ALA A 170 -9.74 -8.04 -7.25
C ALA A 170 -8.50 -7.90 -6.35
N LEU A 171 -7.56 -8.86 -6.39
CA LEU A 171 -6.30 -8.76 -5.63
C LEU A 171 -5.44 -7.58 -6.10
N ARG A 172 -5.33 -7.35 -7.40
CA ARG A 172 -4.57 -6.22 -7.94
C ARG A 172 -5.18 -4.88 -7.50
N LEU A 173 -6.50 -4.77 -7.53
CA LEU A 173 -7.23 -3.58 -7.08
C LEU A 173 -7.03 -3.35 -5.58
N LEU A 174 -7.18 -4.40 -4.76
CA LEU A 174 -6.93 -4.36 -3.32
C LEU A 174 -5.51 -3.85 -3.02
N MET A 175 -4.49 -4.41 -3.66
CA MET A 175 -3.10 -4.04 -3.43
C MET A 175 -2.81 -2.59 -3.82
N THR A 176 -3.37 -2.12 -4.94
CA THR A 176 -3.22 -0.73 -5.38
C THR A 176 -3.92 0.23 -4.42
N TYR A 177 -5.13 -0.11 -3.99
CA TYR A 177 -5.89 0.69 -3.05
C TYR A 177 -5.20 0.81 -1.68
N LEU A 178 -4.72 -0.33 -1.16
CA LEU A 178 -3.95 -0.37 0.09
C LEU A 178 -2.69 0.50 0.01
N LYS A 179 -1.91 0.37 -1.06
CA LYS A 179 -0.70 1.18 -1.25
C LYS A 179 -1.02 2.68 -1.23
N SER A 180 -2.07 3.10 -1.91
CA SER A 180 -2.49 4.50 -1.93
C SER A 180 -2.99 4.97 -0.56
N ALA A 181 -3.84 4.17 0.10
CA ALA A 181 -4.41 4.50 1.41
C ALA A 181 -3.33 4.58 2.50
N LEU A 182 -2.35 3.65 2.50
CA LEU A 182 -1.27 3.61 3.48
C LEU A 182 -0.20 4.67 3.21
N GLY A 183 0.12 4.93 1.93
CA GLY A 183 1.25 5.78 1.52
C GLY A 183 0.97 7.28 1.62
N GLN A 184 -0.27 7.72 1.53
CA GLN A 184 -0.64 9.14 1.48
C GLN A 184 -1.16 9.69 2.82
N GLY A 185 -1.05 8.94 3.92
CA GLY A 185 -1.60 9.36 5.21
C GLY A 185 -3.13 9.49 5.22
N ALA A 186 -3.83 8.92 4.22
CA ALA A 186 -5.29 8.98 4.12
C ALA A 186 -5.98 8.37 5.35
N LEU A 187 -5.36 7.35 5.96
CA LEU A 187 -5.80 6.76 7.22
C LEU A 187 -5.65 7.71 8.42
N ALA A 188 -4.87 8.76 8.31
CA ALA A 188 -4.78 9.79 9.35
C ALA A 188 -6.01 10.72 9.37
N ALA A 189 -6.78 10.81 8.27
CA ALA A 189 -7.98 11.63 8.17
C ALA A 189 -9.22 10.91 8.74
N PRO A 190 -9.79 11.33 9.89
CA PRO A 190 -10.87 10.59 10.57
C PRO A 190 -12.09 10.33 9.66
N LYS A 191 -12.52 11.35 8.91
CA LYS A 191 -13.69 11.27 8.01
C LYS A 191 -13.57 10.25 6.88
N LEU A 192 -12.35 9.84 6.52
CA LEU A 192 -12.12 8.89 5.43
C LEU A 192 -11.90 7.45 5.93
N ARG A 193 -11.62 7.26 7.22
CA ARG A 193 -11.26 5.95 7.78
C ARG A 193 -12.33 4.90 7.55
N ASP A 194 -13.56 5.18 7.95
CA ASP A 194 -14.65 4.21 7.85
C ASP A 194 -14.92 3.82 6.40
N THR A 195 -14.86 4.80 5.48
CA THR A 195 -15.01 4.54 4.05
C THR A 195 -13.85 3.67 3.52
N ILE A 196 -12.61 3.97 3.92
CA ILE A 196 -11.43 3.19 3.51
C ILE A 196 -11.51 1.77 4.05
N VAL A 197 -11.85 1.60 5.33
CA VAL A 197 -12.01 0.28 5.97
C VAL A 197 -13.10 -0.52 5.24
N THR A 198 -14.25 0.08 4.98
CA THR A 198 -15.35 -0.58 4.24
C THR A 198 -14.90 -1.02 2.85
N HIS A 199 -14.22 -0.15 2.10
CA HIS A 199 -13.70 -0.49 0.78
C HIS A 199 -12.67 -1.64 0.83
N ILE A 200 -11.82 -1.68 1.86
CA ILE A 200 -10.86 -2.77 2.04
C ILE A 200 -11.60 -4.09 2.35
N HIS A 201 -12.63 -4.08 3.20
CA HIS A 201 -13.45 -5.26 3.47
C HIS A 201 -14.11 -5.80 2.20
N ASP A 202 -14.69 -4.93 1.38
CA ASP A 202 -15.35 -5.31 0.13
C ASP A 202 -14.34 -5.88 -0.88
N LEU A 203 -13.17 -5.25 -1.02
CA LEU A 203 -12.12 -5.75 -1.91
C LEU A 203 -11.50 -7.06 -1.42
N VAL A 204 -11.34 -7.26 -0.10
CA VAL A 204 -10.90 -8.54 0.48
C VAL A 204 -11.95 -9.60 0.19
N ALA A 205 -13.23 -9.33 0.43
CA ALA A 205 -14.33 -10.27 0.14
C ALA A 205 -14.33 -10.70 -1.34
N LEU A 206 -14.25 -9.74 -2.28
CA LEU A 206 -14.15 -10.03 -3.71
C LEU A 206 -12.87 -10.80 -4.09
N THR A 207 -11.81 -10.65 -3.29
CA THR A 207 -10.54 -11.33 -3.55
C THR A 207 -10.57 -12.78 -3.10
N ILE A 208 -11.23 -13.09 -1.98
CA ILE A 208 -11.32 -14.45 -1.44
C ILE A 208 -12.49 -15.24 -2.06
N ASP A 209 -13.53 -14.58 -2.52
CA ASP A 209 -14.69 -15.18 -3.17
C ASP A 209 -14.99 -14.46 -4.50
N GLU A 210 -14.51 -15.03 -5.61
CA GLU A 210 -14.77 -14.50 -6.96
C GLU A 210 -16.29 -14.49 -7.31
N CYS A 211 -17.10 -15.23 -6.59
CA CYS A 211 -18.55 -15.28 -6.72
C CYS A 211 -19.28 -14.34 -5.74
N ALA A 212 -18.54 -13.57 -4.93
CA ALA A 212 -19.15 -12.65 -3.99
C ALA A 212 -20.09 -11.65 -4.69
N PRO A 213 -21.29 -11.40 -4.16
CA PRO A 213 -22.24 -10.49 -4.79
C PRO A 213 -21.69 -9.05 -4.79
N LEU A 214 -21.73 -8.41 -5.97
CA LEU A 214 -21.40 -6.99 -6.11
C LEU A 214 -22.57 -6.14 -5.59
N GLY A 215 -22.56 -5.83 -4.30
CA GLY A 215 -23.46 -4.83 -3.71
C GLY A 215 -23.03 -3.40 -4.07
N GLU A 216 -23.82 -2.40 -3.71
CA GLU A 216 -23.50 -0.98 -3.94
C GLU A 216 -22.17 -0.57 -3.29
N SER A 217 -21.89 -1.07 -2.09
CA SER A 217 -20.63 -0.84 -1.37
C SER A 217 -19.43 -1.42 -2.12
N SER A 218 -19.54 -2.66 -2.60
CA SER A 218 -18.47 -3.30 -3.38
C SER A 218 -18.22 -2.58 -4.71
N ALA A 219 -19.28 -2.08 -5.36
CA ALA A 219 -19.13 -1.26 -6.56
C ALA A 219 -18.37 0.05 -6.25
N SER A 220 -18.67 0.70 -5.12
CA SER A 220 -17.95 1.89 -4.67
C SER A 220 -16.47 1.59 -4.41
N ALA A 221 -16.16 0.47 -3.75
CA ALA A 221 -14.79 0.03 -3.48
C ALA A 221 -14.00 -0.21 -4.78
N VAL A 222 -14.59 -0.89 -5.76
CA VAL A 222 -13.97 -1.12 -7.08
C VAL A 222 -13.74 0.18 -7.82
N ILE A 223 -14.70 1.12 -7.78
CA ILE A 223 -14.56 2.47 -8.37
C ILE A 223 -13.40 3.21 -7.73
N ALA A 224 -13.34 3.25 -6.40
CA ALA A 224 -12.27 3.92 -5.65
C ALA A 224 -10.90 3.29 -5.93
N ALA A 225 -10.80 1.96 -5.98
CA ALA A 225 -9.56 1.25 -6.29
C ALA A 225 -9.08 1.51 -7.73
N ARG A 226 -9.97 1.52 -8.71
CA ARG A 226 -9.65 1.86 -10.11
C ARG A 226 -9.19 3.30 -10.26
N HIS A 227 -9.83 4.23 -9.55
CA HIS A 227 -9.40 5.63 -9.52
C HIS A 227 -7.99 5.76 -8.94
N SER A 228 -7.73 5.13 -7.80
CA SER A 228 -6.40 5.10 -7.18
C SER A 228 -5.34 4.52 -8.13
N ALA A 229 -5.65 3.40 -8.78
CA ALA A 229 -4.75 2.77 -9.75
C ALA A 229 -4.42 3.69 -10.96
N ALA A 230 -5.41 4.48 -11.41
CA ALA A 230 -5.20 5.45 -12.48
C ALA A 230 -4.25 6.58 -12.05
N LEU A 231 -4.47 7.14 -10.85
CA LEU A 231 -3.63 8.19 -10.30
C LEU A 231 -2.18 7.73 -10.07
N ASP A 232 -2.00 6.53 -9.53
CA ASP A 232 -0.66 5.93 -9.32
C ASP A 232 0.07 5.73 -10.66
N HIS A 233 -0.66 5.25 -11.68
CA HIS A 233 -0.07 5.07 -13.01
C HIS A 233 0.34 6.40 -13.64
N ILE A 234 -0.52 7.42 -13.55
CA ILE A 234 -0.22 8.77 -14.02
C ILE A 234 1.01 9.33 -13.28
N ALA A 235 1.06 9.22 -11.95
CA ALA A 235 2.18 9.70 -11.14
C ALA A 235 3.50 9.01 -11.47
N ALA A 236 3.47 7.74 -11.86
CA ALA A 236 4.66 6.99 -12.26
C ALA A 236 5.15 7.28 -13.69
N HIS A 237 4.27 7.78 -14.58
CA HIS A 237 4.56 7.89 -16.01
C HIS A 237 4.26 9.26 -16.62
N PHE A 238 3.95 10.29 -15.82
CA PHE A 238 3.56 11.62 -16.36
C PHE A 238 4.62 12.27 -17.25
N GLN A 239 5.89 11.87 -17.13
CA GLN A 239 6.99 12.40 -17.94
C GLN A 239 7.03 11.77 -19.36
N ASP A 240 6.33 10.65 -19.58
CA ASP A 240 6.21 10.04 -20.88
C ASP A 240 5.32 10.93 -21.79
N PRO A 241 5.85 11.48 -22.91
CA PRO A 241 5.07 12.32 -23.81
C PRO A 241 3.87 11.61 -24.42
N ASP A 242 3.95 10.29 -24.58
CA ASP A 242 2.94 9.43 -25.19
C ASP A 242 1.87 8.96 -24.19
N LEU A 243 2.01 9.31 -22.89
CA LEU A 243 1.02 8.95 -21.90
C LEU A 243 -0.37 9.50 -22.28
N SER A 244 -1.32 8.59 -22.49
CA SER A 244 -2.69 8.94 -22.88
C SER A 244 -3.73 8.24 -22.01
N LEU A 245 -4.95 8.77 -22.04
CA LEU A 245 -6.11 8.18 -21.35
C LEU A 245 -6.34 6.74 -21.82
N GLU A 246 -6.14 6.46 -23.11
CA GLU A 246 -6.31 5.14 -23.74
C GLU A 246 -5.31 4.12 -23.20
N ILE A 247 -4.05 4.53 -23.01
CA ILE A 247 -3.00 3.67 -22.47
C ILE A 247 -3.34 3.28 -21.03
N VAL A 248 -3.74 4.25 -20.20
CA VAL A 248 -4.11 4.00 -18.80
C VAL A 248 -5.35 3.11 -18.70
N ALA A 249 -6.38 3.39 -19.51
CA ALA A 249 -7.61 2.61 -19.55
C ALA A 249 -7.35 1.16 -19.97
N ARG A 250 -6.56 0.95 -21.03
CA ARG A 250 -6.17 -0.39 -21.52
C ARG A 250 -5.42 -1.18 -20.44
N ARG A 251 -4.50 -0.53 -19.72
CA ARG A 251 -3.75 -1.18 -18.64
C ARG A 251 -4.64 -1.67 -17.50
N GLN A 252 -5.74 -0.98 -17.24
CA GLN A 252 -6.73 -1.35 -16.22
C GLN A 252 -7.84 -2.26 -16.74
N GLY A 253 -7.87 -2.61 -18.03
CA GLY A 253 -8.92 -3.43 -18.62
C GLY A 253 -10.29 -2.74 -18.68
N ILE A 254 -10.32 -1.39 -18.73
CA ILE A 254 -11.55 -0.59 -18.79
C ILE A 254 -11.60 0.27 -20.06
N SER A 255 -12.80 0.76 -20.40
CA SER A 255 -12.94 1.66 -21.54
C SER A 255 -12.41 3.06 -21.24
N PRO A 256 -11.83 3.79 -22.21
CA PRO A 256 -11.42 5.18 -22.04
C PRO A 256 -12.55 6.10 -21.53
N ARG A 257 -13.76 5.90 -22.03
CA ARG A 257 -14.95 6.65 -21.60
C ARG A 257 -15.28 6.43 -20.11
N TYR A 258 -15.10 5.21 -19.62
CA TYR A 258 -15.30 4.91 -18.21
C TYR A 258 -14.21 5.57 -17.34
N LEU A 259 -12.94 5.49 -17.75
CA LEU A 259 -11.85 6.17 -17.05
C LEU A 259 -12.03 7.69 -17.05
N GLN A 260 -12.46 8.28 -18.16
CA GLN A 260 -12.75 9.72 -18.24
C GLN A 260 -13.82 10.15 -17.22
N ARG A 261 -14.92 9.39 -17.10
CA ARG A 261 -15.96 9.68 -16.08
C ARG A 261 -15.42 9.54 -14.67
N LEU A 262 -14.61 8.51 -14.44
CA LEU A 262 -13.99 8.24 -13.15
C LEU A 262 -13.08 9.38 -12.71
N MET A 263 -12.27 9.91 -13.62
CA MET A 263 -11.39 11.06 -13.34
C MET A 263 -12.22 12.35 -13.11
N ALA A 264 -13.22 12.61 -13.95
CA ALA A 264 -14.07 13.80 -13.82
C ALA A 264 -14.82 13.84 -12.48
N SER A 265 -15.27 12.69 -11.95
CA SER A 265 -15.97 12.62 -10.66
C SER A 265 -15.07 12.98 -9.45
N SER A 266 -13.75 12.96 -9.62
CA SER A 266 -12.76 13.33 -8.58
C SER A 266 -12.32 14.81 -8.66
N GLY A 267 -12.91 15.61 -9.53
CA GLY A 267 -12.67 17.06 -9.60
C GLY A 267 -11.57 17.52 -10.56
N ALA A 268 -10.85 16.59 -11.24
CA ALA A 268 -9.85 16.93 -12.25
C ALA A 268 -9.85 15.91 -13.39
N SER A 269 -9.80 16.39 -14.63
CA SER A 269 -9.66 15.53 -15.81
C SER A 269 -8.27 14.86 -15.85
N PHE A 270 -8.13 13.84 -16.68
CA PHE A 270 -6.85 13.18 -16.96
C PHE A 270 -5.77 14.18 -17.40
N THR A 271 -6.12 15.04 -18.38
CA THR A 271 -5.20 16.04 -18.93
C THR A 271 -4.77 17.07 -17.89
N GLU A 272 -5.69 17.56 -17.08
CA GLU A 272 -5.38 18.49 -15.99
C GLU A 272 -4.44 17.85 -14.97
N ARG A 273 -4.68 16.59 -14.60
CA ARG A 273 -3.82 15.87 -13.65
C ARG A 273 -2.40 15.66 -14.18
N VAL A 274 -2.26 15.23 -15.43
CA VAL A 274 -0.95 15.06 -16.09
C VAL A 274 -0.22 16.39 -16.19
N ASN A 275 -0.90 17.44 -16.63
CA ASN A 275 -0.30 18.77 -16.78
C ASN A 275 0.16 19.34 -15.43
N GLU A 276 -0.62 19.19 -14.36
CA GLU A 276 -0.24 19.66 -13.02
C GLU A 276 1.06 18.97 -12.55
N LEU A 277 1.20 17.64 -12.70
CA LEU A 277 2.42 16.93 -12.33
C LEU A 277 3.63 17.37 -13.16
N ARG A 278 3.45 17.56 -14.47
CA ARG A 278 4.50 18.05 -15.35
C ARG A 278 4.94 19.47 -14.98
N LEU A 279 3.98 20.34 -14.67
CA LEU A 279 4.26 21.72 -14.24
C LEU A 279 4.99 21.75 -12.91
N GLN A 280 4.60 20.94 -11.94
CA GLN A 280 5.29 20.82 -10.65
C GLN A 280 6.72 20.32 -10.82
N LYS A 281 6.95 19.30 -11.66
CA LYS A 281 8.30 18.81 -12.00
C LYS A 281 9.14 19.91 -12.63
N ALA A 282 8.60 20.64 -13.63
CA ALA A 282 9.30 21.74 -14.27
C ALA A 282 9.61 22.87 -13.29
N PHE A 283 8.70 23.20 -12.38
CA PHE A 283 8.94 24.20 -11.34
C PHE A 283 10.08 23.78 -10.42
N THR A 284 10.09 22.53 -9.97
CA THR A 284 11.18 21.98 -9.14
C THR A 284 12.52 22.07 -9.87
N LEU A 285 12.58 21.70 -11.15
CA LEU A 285 13.79 21.79 -11.95
C LEU A 285 14.28 23.24 -12.15
N LEU A 286 13.34 24.19 -12.30
CA LEU A 286 13.70 25.60 -12.45
C LEU A 286 14.22 26.28 -11.18
N THR A 287 13.80 25.79 -10.01
CA THR A 287 14.17 26.35 -8.70
C THR A 287 15.28 25.61 -8.00
N ALA A 288 15.67 24.43 -8.49
CA ALA A 288 16.81 23.68 -7.94
C ALA A 288 18.14 24.42 -8.21
N PRO A 289 19.11 24.36 -7.27
CA PRO A 289 20.45 24.85 -7.51
C PRO A 289 21.12 24.02 -8.62
N HIS A 290 21.50 24.62 -9.73
CA HIS A 290 22.17 23.92 -10.83
C HIS A 290 23.53 24.53 -11.14
N GLU A 291 24.54 23.68 -11.24
CA GLU A 291 25.82 23.99 -11.88
C GLU A 291 25.67 23.85 -13.40
N GLY A 292 25.10 24.85 -14.06
CA GLY A 292 24.93 24.89 -15.52
C GLY A 292 23.56 25.38 -15.98
N ALA A 293 23.52 26.17 -17.05
CA ALA A 293 22.28 26.77 -17.58
C ALA A 293 21.56 25.81 -18.54
N GLN A 294 20.84 24.81 -17.99
CA GLN A 294 19.92 23.98 -18.78
C GLN A 294 18.89 24.89 -19.48
N ARG A 295 18.58 24.65 -20.76
CA ARG A 295 17.62 25.48 -21.51
C ARG A 295 16.19 25.25 -20.97
N ILE A 296 15.35 26.25 -21.05
CA ILE A 296 13.90 26.11 -20.67
C ILE A 296 13.21 25.04 -21.51
N SER A 297 13.60 24.91 -22.79
CA SER A 297 13.10 23.83 -23.67
C SER A 297 13.42 22.44 -23.14
N ASP A 298 14.64 22.26 -22.61
CA ASP A 298 15.09 20.95 -22.15
C ASP A 298 14.37 20.57 -20.85
N ILE A 299 14.15 21.54 -19.96
CA ILE A 299 13.33 21.35 -18.76
C ILE A 299 11.88 21.00 -19.09
N ALA A 300 11.30 21.66 -20.10
CA ALA A 300 9.96 21.33 -20.54
C ALA A 300 9.87 19.90 -21.08
N LEU A 301 10.84 19.46 -21.90
CA LEU A 301 10.92 18.11 -22.43
C LEU A 301 11.14 17.09 -21.30
N GLU A 302 12.06 17.35 -20.38
CA GLU A 302 12.31 16.47 -19.20
C GLU A 302 11.07 16.34 -18.31
N ALA A 303 10.24 17.39 -18.22
CA ALA A 303 8.98 17.35 -17.50
C ALA A 303 7.86 16.62 -18.28
N GLY A 304 8.08 16.23 -19.53
CA GLY A 304 7.14 15.49 -20.38
C GLY A 304 6.31 16.35 -21.35
N PHE A 305 6.61 17.63 -21.53
CA PHE A 305 5.94 18.47 -22.53
C PHE A 305 6.58 18.33 -23.91
N SER A 306 5.80 17.96 -24.91
CA SER A 306 6.24 17.93 -26.32
C SER A 306 6.11 19.29 -27.03
N ASP A 307 5.26 20.19 -26.54
CA ASP A 307 5.03 21.55 -27.09
C ASP A 307 5.43 22.61 -26.07
N ILE A 308 6.49 23.35 -26.40
CA ILE A 308 7.06 24.39 -25.54
C ILE A 308 6.11 25.60 -25.43
N SER A 309 5.35 25.91 -26.47
CA SER A 309 4.38 27.01 -26.45
C SER A 309 3.23 26.69 -25.50
N HIS A 310 2.72 25.46 -25.57
CA HIS A 310 1.72 24.96 -24.65
C HIS A 310 2.23 24.95 -23.19
N PHE A 311 3.44 24.47 -22.96
CA PHE A 311 4.10 24.54 -21.66
C PHE A 311 4.15 25.96 -21.10
N ASN A 312 4.69 26.94 -21.86
CA ASN A 312 4.83 28.32 -21.40
C ASN A 312 3.48 28.96 -21.01
N ARG A 313 2.43 28.67 -21.76
CA ARG A 313 1.08 29.18 -21.49
C ARG A 313 0.55 28.56 -20.18
N LEU A 314 0.62 27.25 -20.02
CA LEU A 314 0.15 26.56 -18.81
C LEU A 314 0.96 26.96 -17.59
N PHE A 315 2.28 27.05 -17.70
CA PHE A 315 3.18 27.43 -16.62
C PHE A 315 2.85 28.83 -16.09
N ARG A 316 2.67 29.81 -17.00
CA ARG A 316 2.29 31.17 -16.61
C ARG A 316 0.91 31.21 -15.96
N ALA A 317 -0.06 30.49 -16.50
CA ALA A 317 -1.40 30.41 -15.93
C ALA A 317 -1.38 29.78 -14.51
N ARG A 318 -0.51 28.83 -14.25
CA ARG A 318 -0.42 28.10 -12.97
C ARG A 318 0.37 28.86 -11.90
N PHE A 319 1.51 29.46 -12.26
CA PHE A 319 2.45 30.06 -11.31
C PHE A 319 2.51 31.61 -11.36
N GLY A 320 1.75 32.24 -12.25
CA GLY A 320 1.66 33.71 -12.35
C GLY A 320 2.84 34.36 -13.07
N ASP A 321 3.93 33.65 -13.36
CA ASP A 321 5.12 34.13 -14.03
C ASP A 321 5.62 33.14 -15.10
N SER A 322 6.51 33.65 -15.98
CA SER A 322 7.15 32.81 -17.00
C SER A 322 8.19 31.87 -16.38
N PRO A 323 8.50 30.70 -17.01
CA PRO A 323 9.57 29.82 -16.56
C PRO A 323 10.92 30.54 -16.39
N ARG A 324 11.21 31.51 -17.24
CA ARG A 324 12.42 32.34 -17.17
C ARG A 324 12.40 33.28 -15.96
N GLY A 325 11.25 33.88 -15.65
CA GLY A 325 11.07 34.75 -14.47
C GLY A 325 11.30 33.98 -13.17
N VAL A 326 10.63 32.83 -13.03
CA VAL A 326 10.79 31.94 -11.86
C VAL A 326 12.24 31.53 -11.66
N ARG A 327 12.97 31.12 -12.71
CA ARG A 327 14.40 30.78 -12.63
C ARG A 327 15.24 31.96 -12.13
N SER A 328 15.00 33.15 -12.69
CA SER A 328 15.77 34.35 -12.32
C SER A 328 15.52 34.78 -10.87
N ALA A 329 14.31 34.54 -10.34
CA ALA A 329 13.98 34.80 -8.95
C ALA A 329 14.64 33.79 -8.00
N GLY A 330 14.67 32.48 -8.35
CA GLY A 330 15.35 31.44 -7.59
C GLY A 330 16.88 31.66 -7.49
N SER A 331 17.50 32.10 -8.58
CA SER A 331 18.94 32.40 -8.61
C SER A 331 19.36 33.66 -7.82
N ARG A 332 18.41 34.51 -7.42
CA ARG A 332 18.68 35.71 -6.59
C ARG A 332 18.51 35.44 -5.09
N ALA A 333 17.87 34.32 -4.73
CA ALA A 333 17.58 33.94 -3.34
C ALA A 333 18.56 32.92 -2.78
N ALA A 334 19.41 32.33 -3.62
CA ALA A 334 20.50 31.40 -3.27
C ALA A 334 21.84 32.16 -3.30
#